data_7e829b3ea4b396930b41f80c8d9509b7
#
_entry.id   7e829b3ea4b396930b41f80c8d9509b7
#
_cell.length_a   1.000
_cell.length_b   1.000
_cell.length_c   1.000
_cell.angle_alpha   90.00
_cell.angle_beta   90.00
_cell.angle_gamma   90.00
#
_symmetry.space_group_name_H-M   'P 1'
#
loop_
_entity.id
_entity.type
_entity.pdbx_description
1 polymer ?
#
loop_
_entity_poly.entity_id
_entity_poly.type
_entity_poly.pdbx_seq_one_letter_code
_entity_poly.pdbx_strand_id
1 'polypeptide(L)'
;MENNRTDRQPRTVDFSLFDQIEKAVPAYDLDKAIQKRDYRIDLTQHYADAEYLLTVDGIGMLAKGDIQAVKGKAKQGKTFFITALVAAVLNGKFGALKASGEDYRVLIVDTEQNMKNVVRNARKIHRLCGWPE
;
A
#
# COMPACT_ATOMS: atom_id res chain seq x y z
N MET A 1 -25.72 4.17 44.89
CA MET A 1 -24.67 4.33 43.83
C MET A 1 -25.02 3.29 42.74
N GLU A 2 -25.78 3.70 41.76
CA GLU A 2 -26.21 2.84 40.66
C GLU A 2 -25.10 2.76 39.61
N ASN A 3 -24.69 1.52 39.34
CA ASN A 3 -23.65 1.19 38.41
C ASN A 3 -24.25 1.11 37.01
N ASN A 4 -24.23 2.24 36.29
CA ASN A 4 -24.76 2.36 34.92
C ASN A 4 -23.76 1.67 33.94
N ARG A 5 -23.87 0.34 33.82
CA ARG A 5 -23.21 -0.38 32.74
C ARG A 5 -23.97 -0.10 31.45
N THR A 6 -23.49 0.85 30.69
CA THR A 6 -23.94 1.09 29.32
C THR A 6 -23.78 -0.20 28.52
N ASP A 7 -24.92 -0.74 28.13
CA ASP A 7 -25.10 -1.89 27.25
C ASP A 7 -24.50 -1.54 25.88
N ARG A 8 -23.24 -1.94 25.68
CA ARG A 8 -22.60 -1.79 24.36
C ARG A 8 -23.05 -2.95 23.51
N GLN A 9 -24.04 -2.72 22.68
CA GLN A 9 -24.38 -3.66 21.63
C GLN A 9 -23.13 -4.05 20.83
N PRO A 10 -22.93 -5.34 20.52
CA PRO A 10 -21.83 -5.77 19.68
C PRO A 10 -21.94 -5.07 18.30
N ARG A 11 -20.89 -4.36 17.92
CA ARG A 11 -20.81 -3.76 16.59
C ARG A 11 -20.72 -4.91 15.59
N THR A 12 -21.78 -5.16 14.87
CA THR A 12 -21.77 -6.05 13.71
C THR A 12 -20.83 -5.46 12.67
N VAL A 13 -19.80 -6.23 12.31
CA VAL A 13 -18.93 -5.88 11.20
C VAL A 13 -19.73 -6.12 9.92
N ASP A 14 -19.92 -5.06 9.14
CA ASP A 14 -20.59 -5.15 7.85
C ASP A 14 -19.58 -5.72 6.83
N PHE A 15 -19.76 -6.97 6.44
CA PHE A 15 -18.95 -7.65 5.43
C PHE A 15 -19.45 -7.43 4.00
N SER A 16 -20.53 -6.68 3.80
CA SER A 16 -21.12 -6.44 2.47
C SER A 16 -20.14 -5.82 1.48
N LEU A 17 -19.16 -5.04 1.98
CA LEU A 17 -18.09 -4.47 1.17
C LEU A 17 -17.17 -5.55 0.59
N PHE A 18 -16.87 -6.60 1.35
CA PHE A 18 -16.06 -7.72 0.87
C PHE A 18 -16.78 -8.50 -0.22
N ASP A 19 -18.09 -8.74 -0.05
CA ASP A 19 -18.94 -9.38 -1.06
C ASP A 19 -19.02 -8.57 -2.35
N GLN A 20 -19.02 -7.24 -2.25
CA GLN A 20 -18.98 -6.33 -3.41
C GLN A 20 -17.63 -6.37 -4.12
N ILE A 21 -16.52 -6.43 -3.36
CA ILE A 21 -15.16 -6.55 -3.90
C ILE A 21 -14.99 -7.89 -4.60
N GLU A 22 -15.44 -8.99 -3.99
CA GLU A 22 -15.36 -10.33 -4.57
C GLU A 22 -16.15 -10.44 -5.88
N LYS A 23 -17.31 -9.79 -5.97
CA LYS A 23 -18.11 -9.73 -7.21
C LYS A 23 -17.54 -8.79 -8.27
N ALA A 24 -16.81 -7.75 -7.86
CA ALA A 24 -16.23 -6.76 -8.77
C ALA A 24 -14.87 -7.20 -9.34
N VAL A 25 -14.18 -8.13 -8.68
CA VAL A 25 -12.94 -8.71 -9.18
C VAL A 25 -13.32 -9.91 -10.06
N PRO A 26 -13.13 -9.84 -11.39
CA PRO A 26 -13.38 -11.02 -12.23
C PRO A 26 -12.50 -12.16 -11.70
N ALA A 27 -13.08 -13.35 -11.59
CA ALA A 27 -12.35 -14.54 -11.18
C ALA A 27 -11.08 -14.66 -12.02
N TYR A 28 -9.93 -14.39 -11.39
CA TYR A 28 -8.65 -14.45 -12.09
C TYR A 28 -8.31 -15.91 -12.34
N ASP A 29 -8.44 -16.31 -13.59
CA ASP A 29 -8.10 -17.66 -14.03
C ASP A 29 -6.56 -17.81 -14.02
N LEU A 30 -6.04 -18.24 -12.88
CA LEU A 30 -4.61 -18.41 -12.65
C LEU A 30 -4.00 -19.39 -13.66
N ASP A 31 -4.72 -20.47 -13.96
CA ASP A 31 -4.24 -21.51 -14.89
C ASP A 31 -4.13 -20.96 -16.31
N LYS A 32 -5.09 -20.14 -16.72
CA LYS A 32 -5.08 -19.47 -18.00
C LYS A 32 -3.98 -18.41 -18.11
N ALA A 33 -3.70 -17.73 -17.00
CA ALA A 33 -2.62 -16.75 -16.92
C ALA A 33 -1.25 -17.42 -16.96
N ILE A 34 -1.09 -18.56 -16.29
CA ILE A 34 0.14 -19.36 -16.28
C ILE A 34 0.38 -19.98 -17.66
N GLN A 35 -0.63 -20.51 -18.32
CA GLN A 35 -0.50 -21.11 -19.65
C GLN A 35 -0.14 -20.10 -20.75
N LYS A 36 -0.52 -18.82 -20.58
CA LYS A 36 -0.22 -17.76 -21.56
C LYS A 36 1.13 -17.08 -21.41
N ARG A 37 1.82 -17.27 -20.28
CA ARG A 37 3.13 -16.63 -20.07
C ARG A 37 4.23 -17.57 -20.55
N ASP A 38 4.86 -17.23 -21.65
CA ASP A 38 6.18 -17.77 -21.99
C ASP A 38 7.20 -17.10 -21.06
N TYR A 39 7.66 -17.85 -20.05
CA TYR A 39 8.66 -17.36 -19.10
C TYR A 39 10.09 -17.40 -19.64
N ARG A 40 10.28 -17.79 -20.89
CA ARG A 40 11.59 -17.78 -21.53
C ARG A 40 11.97 -16.35 -21.86
N ILE A 41 13.15 -15.95 -21.43
CA ILE A 41 13.72 -14.66 -21.80
C ILE A 41 14.28 -14.79 -23.22
N ASP A 42 13.72 -14.04 -24.14
CA ASP A 42 14.21 -13.93 -25.51
C ASP A 42 15.07 -12.67 -25.62
N LEU A 43 16.39 -12.85 -25.63
CA LEU A 43 17.34 -11.75 -25.69
C LEU A 43 17.32 -10.99 -27.04
N THR A 44 16.62 -11.48 -28.04
CA THR A 44 16.45 -10.79 -29.31
C THR A 44 15.27 -9.80 -29.32
N GLN A 45 14.39 -9.90 -28.33
CA GLN A 45 13.26 -8.97 -28.18
C GLN A 45 13.69 -7.69 -27.45
N HIS A 46 13.12 -6.59 -27.91
CA HIS A 46 13.23 -5.33 -27.20
C HIS A 46 12.14 -5.27 -26.11
N TYR A 47 12.54 -5.21 -24.86
CA TYR A 47 11.65 -5.02 -23.72
C TYR A 47 11.58 -3.53 -23.39
N ALA A 48 10.38 -3.02 -23.15
CA ALA A 48 10.20 -1.63 -22.73
C ALA A 48 10.90 -1.38 -21.39
N ASP A 49 11.45 -0.19 -21.23
CA ASP A 49 12.06 0.23 -19.97
C ASP A 49 11.06 0.19 -18.82
N ALA A 50 11.54 -0.13 -17.63
CA ALA A 50 10.70 -0.16 -16.45
C ALA A 50 10.19 1.25 -16.11
N GLU A 51 8.87 1.38 -15.95
CA GLU A 51 8.27 2.59 -15.39
C GLU A 51 8.34 2.55 -13.86
N TYR A 52 8.76 3.65 -13.26
CA TYR A 52 8.91 3.73 -11.82
C TYR A 52 7.80 4.58 -11.19
N LEU A 53 7.22 4.05 -10.11
CA LEU A 53 6.27 4.77 -9.26
C LEU A 53 6.98 5.83 -8.41
N LEU A 54 8.15 5.46 -7.85
CA LEU A 54 8.98 6.35 -7.05
C LEU A 54 10.42 6.33 -7.55
N THR A 55 11.05 7.49 -7.52
CA THR A 55 12.48 7.68 -7.76
C THR A 55 13.16 8.34 -6.55
N VAL A 56 14.46 8.12 -6.39
CA VAL A 56 15.33 8.82 -5.45
C VAL A 56 16.43 9.49 -6.25
N ASP A 57 16.50 10.80 -6.22
CA ASP A 57 17.46 11.61 -7.01
C ASP A 57 17.47 11.22 -8.50
N GLY A 58 16.32 10.91 -9.05
CA GLY A 58 16.15 10.50 -10.45
C GLY A 58 16.42 9.02 -10.73
N ILE A 59 16.88 8.26 -9.75
CA ILE A 59 17.10 6.81 -9.88
C ILE A 59 15.81 6.07 -9.50
N GLY A 60 15.35 5.16 -10.38
CA GLY A 60 14.16 4.36 -10.14
C GLY A 60 14.30 3.49 -8.89
N MET A 61 13.30 3.57 -7.99
CA MET A 61 13.30 2.82 -6.73
C MET A 61 12.14 1.81 -6.66
N LEU A 62 10.93 2.22 -6.96
CA LEU A 62 9.75 1.34 -6.99
C LEU A 62 9.23 1.26 -8.43
N ALA A 63 9.40 0.10 -9.06
CA ALA A 63 8.84 -0.13 -10.39
C ALA A 63 7.32 -0.36 -10.32
N LYS A 64 6.59 0.12 -11.33
CA LYS A 64 5.15 -0.15 -11.48
C LYS A 64 4.94 -1.62 -11.81
N GLY A 65 3.92 -2.22 -11.19
CA GLY A 65 3.57 -3.63 -11.42
C GLY A 65 4.45 -4.64 -10.69
N ASP A 66 5.45 -4.21 -9.93
CA ASP A 66 6.32 -5.07 -9.14
C ASP A 66 5.86 -5.24 -7.69
N ILE A 67 6.28 -6.33 -7.07
CA ILE A 67 6.16 -6.56 -5.65
C ILE A 67 7.48 -6.20 -4.98
N GLN A 68 7.43 -5.26 -4.04
CA GLN A 68 8.59 -4.81 -3.29
C GLN A 68 8.53 -5.31 -1.84
N ALA A 69 9.67 -5.71 -1.27
CA ALA A 69 9.75 -6.16 0.11
C ALA A 69 10.74 -5.31 0.92
N VAL A 70 10.31 -4.83 2.09
CA VAL A 70 11.17 -4.13 3.05
C VAL A 70 11.51 -5.06 4.19
N LYS A 71 12.76 -5.49 4.27
CA LYS A 71 13.27 -6.37 5.32
C LYS A 71 14.17 -5.60 6.30
N GLY A 72 14.12 -5.97 7.57
CA GLY A 72 14.99 -5.41 8.62
C GLY A 72 14.60 -5.93 9.99
N LYS A 73 15.50 -5.83 10.97
CA LYS A 73 15.24 -6.22 12.36
C LYS A 73 14.12 -5.37 12.99
N ALA A 74 13.58 -5.81 14.11
CA ALA A 74 12.63 -5.00 14.88
C ALA A 74 13.24 -3.63 15.26
N LYS A 75 12.40 -2.59 15.32
CA LYS A 75 12.78 -1.21 15.71
C LYS A 75 13.80 -0.49 14.80
N GLN A 76 14.05 -1.00 13.60
CA GLN A 76 14.95 -0.37 12.60
C GLN A 76 14.25 0.66 11.68
N GLY A 77 13.10 1.17 12.06
CA GLY A 77 12.43 2.23 11.30
C GLY A 77 11.66 1.78 10.06
N LYS A 78 11.41 0.47 9.84
CA LYS A 78 10.64 -0.03 8.68
C LYS A 78 9.31 0.71 8.49
N THR A 79 8.54 0.83 9.56
CA THR A 79 7.24 1.52 9.52
C THR A 79 7.40 2.99 9.15
N PHE A 80 8.44 3.67 9.65
CA PHE A 80 8.72 5.05 9.27
C PHE A 80 9.07 5.14 7.78
N PHE A 81 9.92 4.25 7.30
CA PHE A 81 10.27 4.20 5.87
C PHE A 81 9.03 3.99 4.99
N ILE A 82 8.18 3.01 5.33
CA ILE A 82 6.91 2.78 4.61
C ILE A 82 6.01 4.02 4.65
N THR A 83 5.87 4.69 5.80
CA THR A 83 5.07 5.92 5.88
C THR A 83 5.64 7.05 5.03
N ALA A 84 6.97 7.15 4.91
CA ALA A 84 7.63 8.11 4.03
C ALA A 84 7.38 7.81 2.54
N LEU A 85 7.43 6.54 2.13
CA LEU A 85 7.08 6.11 0.77
C LEU A 85 5.63 6.45 0.43
N VAL A 86 4.70 6.12 1.34
CA VAL A 86 3.27 6.43 1.16
C VAL A 86 3.05 7.94 1.04
N ALA A 87 3.68 8.73 1.92
CA ALA A 87 3.59 10.18 1.86
C ALA A 87 4.15 10.73 0.54
N ALA A 88 5.27 10.18 0.03
CA ALA A 88 5.83 10.59 -1.25
C ALA A 88 4.87 10.29 -2.41
N VAL A 89 4.23 9.12 -2.40
CA VAL A 89 3.25 8.74 -3.43
C VAL A 89 2.03 9.65 -3.39
N LEU A 90 1.48 9.93 -2.20
CA LEU A 90 0.25 10.73 -2.05
C LEU A 90 0.46 12.24 -2.27
N ASN A 91 1.67 12.75 -2.01
CA ASN A 91 2.00 14.18 -2.09
C ASN A 91 2.92 14.54 -3.25
N GLY A 92 3.23 13.57 -4.12
CA GLY A 92 4.14 13.74 -5.25
C GLY A 92 5.63 13.72 -4.86
N LYS A 93 5.98 14.10 -3.61
CA LYS A 93 7.37 14.10 -3.12
C LYS A 93 7.46 14.03 -1.60
N PHE A 94 8.55 13.46 -1.10
CA PHE A 94 8.96 13.55 0.30
C PHE A 94 10.50 13.42 0.42
N GLY A 95 11.17 14.49 0.83
CA GLY A 95 12.64 14.54 0.80
C GLY A 95 13.18 14.31 -0.61
N ALA A 96 14.08 13.35 -0.77
CA ALA A 96 14.64 12.93 -2.06
C ALA A 96 13.70 12.02 -2.87
N LEU A 97 12.64 11.50 -2.26
CA LEU A 97 11.64 10.65 -2.90
C LEU A 97 10.72 11.50 -3.79
N LYS A 98 10.54 11.09 -5.04
CA LYS A 98 9.65 11.75 -5.99
C LYS A 98 8.76 10.72 -6.68
N ALA A 99 7.45 10.95 -6.67
CA ALA A 99 6.49 10.14 -7.41
C ALA A 99 6.46 10.50 -8.89
N SER A 100 6.19 9.52 -9.73
CA SER A 100 6.17 9.69 -11.21
C SER A 100 4.82 10.14 -11.76
N GLY A 101 3.78 10.24 -10.95
CA GLY A 101 2.43 10.59 -11.38
C GLY A 101 1.66 11.27 -10.27
N GLU A 102 0.40 11.54 -10.55
CA GLU A 102 -0.55 12.23 -9.67
C GLU A 102 -1.74 11.32 -9.37
N ASP A 103 -2.50 11.67 -8.33
CA ASP A 103 -3.77 11.02 -7.95
C ASP A 103 -3.69 9.52 -7.63
N TYR A 104 -2.59 9.10 -7.05
CA TYR A 104 -2.48 7.72 -6.56
C TYR A 104 -3.38 7.47 -5.35
N ARG A 105 -4.00 6.29 -5.31
CA ARG A 105 -4.67 5.77 -4.12
C ARG A 105 -3.79 4.71 -3.49
N VAL A 106 -3.65 4.75 -2.17
CA VAL A 106 -2.84 3.80 -1.41
C VAL A 106 -3.73 3.03 -0.45
N LEU A 107 -3.68 1.70 -0.54
CA LEU A 107 -4.29 0.80 0.43
C LEU A 107 -3.22 0.27 1.37
N ILE A 108 -3.41 0.46 2.68
CA ILE A 108 -2.53 -0.09 3.72
C ILE A 108 -3.29 -1.20 4.43
N VAL A 109 -2.77 -2.43 4.36
CA VAL A 109 -3.29 -3.58 5.09
C VAL A 109 -2.32 -3.89 6.23
N ASP A 110 -2.77 -3.78 7.47
CA ASP A 110 -1.98 -4.05 8.66
C ASP A 110 -2.65 -5.18 9.46
N THR A 111 -2.00 -6.32 9.53
CA THR A 111 -2.50 -7.54 10.18
C THR A 111 -1.89 -7.80 11.56
N GLU A 112 -0.88 -7.02 11.95
CA GLU A 112 -0.10 -7.28 13.17
C GLU A 112 -0.31 -6.22 14.24
N GLN A 113 -0.61 -4.98 13.87
CA GLN A 113 -0.66 -3.87 14.81
C GLN A 113 -2.07 -3.69 15.39
N ASN A 114 -2.13 -3.27 16.65
CA ASN A 114 -3.39 -2.84 17.24
C ASN A 114 -3.88 -1.51 16.62
N MET A 115 -5.17 -1.27 16.68
CA MET A 115 -5.84 -0.10 16.08
C MET A 115 -5.19 1.23 16.49
N LYS A 116 -4.73 1.37 17.74
CA LYS A 116 -4.06 2.59 18.22
C LYS A 116 -2.79 2.90 17.42
N ASN A 117 -2.01 1.88 17.08
CA ASN A 117 -0.80 2.03 16.28
C ASN A 117 -1.11 2.32 14.81
N VAL A 118 -2.14 1.66 14.26
CA VAL A 118 -2.62 1.92 12.89
C VAL A 118 -3.05 3.38 12.74
N VAL A 119 -3.89 3.89 13.65
CA VAL A 119 -4.33 5.29 13.66
C VAL A 119 -3.15 6.25 13.83
N ARG A 120 -2.20 5.92 14.69
CA ARG A 120 -0.98 6.75 14.86
C ARG A 120 -0.16 6.83 13.56
N ASN A 121 -0.03 5.72 12.84
CA ASN A 121 0.69 5.68 11.57
C ASN A 121 -0.07 6.45 10.47
N ALA A 122 -1.39 6.32 10.39
CA ALA A 122 -2.23 7.11 9.49
C ALA A 122 -2.07 8.62 9.75
N ARG A 123 -2.12 9.06 11.02
CA ARG A 123 -1.88 10.47 11.38
C ARG A 123 -0.46 10.95 11.03
N LYS A 124 0.54 10.08 11.08
CA LYS A 124 1.89 10.43 10.62
C LYS A 124 1.90 10.69 9.11
N ILE A 125 1.31 9.81 8.32
CA ILE A 125 1.20 10.00 6.87
C ILE A 125 0.50 11.33 6.58
N HIS A 126 -0.63 11.58 7.22
CA HIS A 126 -1.41 12.80 7.08
C HIS A 126 -0.56 14.06 7.31
N ARG A 127 0.21 14.08 8.42
CA ARG A 127 1.13 15.18 8.72
C ARG A 127 2.29 15.31 7.71
N LEU A 128 2.84 14.18 7.25
CA LEU A 128 3.91 14.19 6.25
C LEU A 128 3.42 14.73 4.88
N CYS A 129 2.14 14.54 4.58
CA CYS A 129 1.51 15.12 3.39
C CYS A 129 1.15 16.61 3.58
N GLY A 130 1.26 17.17 4.79
CA GLY A 130 0.85 18.55 5.06
C GLY A 130 -0.66 18.78 4.99
N TRP A 131 -1.45 17.73 5.12
CA TRP A 131 -2.90 17.83 5.08
C TRP A 131 -3.45 18.42 6.39
N PRO A 132 -4.53 19.22 6.36
CA PRO A 132 -5.17 19.77 7.56
C PRO A 132 -5.68 18.65 8.47
N GLU A 133 -5.60 18.85 9.79
CA GLU A 133 -6.13 17.90 10.79
C GLU A 133 -7.65 17.96 10.88
#